data_170f628b244a5eb0da6dd5c5b2924413
#
_entry.id   170f628b244a5eb0da6dd5c5b2924413
#
_cell.length_a   1.000
_cell.length_b   1.000
_cell.length_c   1.000
_cell.angle_alpha   90.00
_cell.angle_beta   90.00
_cell.angle_gamma   90.00
#
_symmetry.space_group_name_H-M   'P 1'
#
loop_
_entity.id
_entity.type
_entity.pdbx_description
1 polymer ?
#
loop_
_entity_poly.entity_id
_entity_poly.type
_entity_poly.pdbx_seq_one_letter_code
_entity_poly.pdbx_strand_id
1 'polypeptide(L)'
;MIKDRPLVGIMFMLGFCLFAPMSDAATKTIASATPLIVLLYARYVAQWLMPLPVILMTGRRIVMSRRVLRILLLRGLVHIGGLAAMFAAFRFLPLADAIAIAFVFPFIQLLLGHLFLGEQVGMRRLSACSVGFLGTLLIIQPSFAEVGLPALLPLLVALLFALLVLMTRQIAKEYDPVCLQSTSGLICLVMLTAAGIGLGNTGIFDLQLTLPPAENWGTLVLIGFFGTLAHIAMTYAVRFAPSTTLAPMQYVEIPIATFLGWLFFHDLPDGMAAAGILITVSAGLAVIYFEHSANRARPDTRSKPPAA
;
A
#
# COMPACT_ATOMS: atom_id res chain seq x y z
N MET A 1 -9.64 5.88 -24.29
CA MET A 1 -9.06 5.00 -23.22
C MET A 1 -7.61 5.38 -23.00
N ILE A 2 -7.17 5.53 -21.75
CA ILE A 2 -5.77 5.82 -21.41
C ILE A 2 -4.93 4.59 -21.74
N LYS A 3 -3.90 4.77 -22.59
CA LYS A 3 -3.00 3.71 -23.01
C LYS A 3 -2.06 3.32 -21.86
N ASP A 4 -1.84 2.02 -21.66
CA ASP A 4 -0.87 1.56 -20.67
C ASP A 4 0.54 2.06 -21.02
N ARG A 5 1.25 2.59 -20.01
CA ARG A 5 2.64 3.06 -20.08
C ARG A 5 3.42 2.42 -18.91
N PRO A 6 3.86 1.17 -19.05
CA PRO A 6 4.41 0.40 -17.93
C PRO A 6 5.57 1.09 -17.20
N LEU A 7 6.49 1.73 -17.93
CA LEU A 7 7.61 2.44 -17.31
C LEU A 7 7.16 3.60 -16.40
N VAL A 8 6.15 4.37 -16.85
CA VAL A 8 5.56 5.45 -16.02
C VAL A 8 4.90 4.85 -14.77
N GLY A 9 4.17 3.75 -14.93
CA GLY A 9 3.58 3.03 -13.80
C GLY A 9 4.63 2.55 -12.79
N ILE A 10 5.74 2.01 -13.26
CA ILE A 10 6.86 1.57 -12.43
C ILE A 10 7.46 2.75 -11.65
N MET A 11 7.72 3.90 -12.30
CA MET A 11 8.25 5.09 -11.63
C MET A 11 7.35 5.56 -10.49
N PHE A 12 6.03 5.58 -10.72
CA PHE A 12 5.08 5.92 -9.66
C PHE A 12 5.05 4.87 -8.54
N MET A 13 5.19 3.58 -8.87
CA MET A 13 5.25 2.52 -7.86
C MET A 13 6.53 2.63 -7.00
N LEU A 14 7.66 2.98 -7.57
CA LEU A 14 8.89 3.27 -6.80
C LEU A 14 8.69 4.48 -5.87
N GLY A 15 7.94 5.50 -6.30
CA GLY A 15 7.52 6.60 -5.42
C GLY A 15 6.67 6.13 -4.25
N PHE A 16 5.72 5.20 -4.49
CA PHE A 16 4.97 4.55 -3.41
C PHE A 16 5.90 3.83 -2.43
N CYS A 17 6.81 2.99 -2.94
CA CYS A 17 7.77 2.24 -2.11
C CYS A 17 8.70 3.12 -1.27
N LEU A 18 8.91 4.38 -1.66
CA LEU A 18 9.67 5.35 -0.88
C LEU A 18 8.80 6.01 0.21
N PHE A 19 7.61 6.51 -0.17
CA PHE A 19 6.79 7.31 0.73
C PHE A 19 5.99 6.48 1.74
N ALA A 20 5.59 5.26 1.40
CA ALA A 20 4.81 4.41 2.31
C ALA A 20 5.61 4.06 3.58
N PRO A 21 6.84 3.53 3.50
CA PRO A 21 7.64 3.26 4.70
C PRO A 21 7.97 4.50 5.54
N MET A 22 8.08 5.69 4.90
CA MET A 22 8.27 6.93 5.64
C MET A 22 7.04 7.28 6.48
N SER A 23 5.83 7.09 5.95
CA SER A 23 4.58 7.23 6.71
C SER A 23 4.48 6.21 7.84
N ASP A 24 4.87 4.96 7.57
CA ASP A 24 4.82 3.86 8.54
C ASP A 24 5.84 4.05 9.67
N ALA A 25 7.06 4.47 9.35
CA ALA A 25 8.07 4.83 10.35
C ALA A 25 7.58 5.98 11.25
N ALA A 26 7.04 7.05 10.66
CA ALA A 26 6.45 8.15 11.43
C ALA A 26 5.29 7.65 12.32
N THR A 27 4.44 6.74 11.82
CA THR A 27 3.37 6.16 12.62
C THR A 27 3.91 5.37 13.81
N LYS A 28 4.91 4.52 13.58
CA LYS A 28 5.51 3.68 14.63
C LYS A 28 6.09 4.51 15.78
N THR A 29 6.67 5.70 15.51
CA THR A 29 7.24 6.54 16.57
C THR A 29 6.23 6.94 17.64
N ILE A 30 4.94 7.09 17.31
CA ILE A 30 3.90 7.55 18.22
C ILE A 30 2.77 6.53 18.43
N ALA A 31 2.83 5.36 17.79
CA ALA A 31 1.75 4.36 17.79
C ALA A 31 1.41 3.81 19.20
N SER A 32 2.41 3.72 20.10
CA SER A 32 2.23 3.24 21.47
C SER A 32 1.54 4.27 22.37
N ALA A 33 1.78 5.57 22.12
CA ALA A 33 1.31 6.68 22.96
C ALA A 33 0.05 7.36 22.40
N THR A 34 -0.33 7.08 21.15
CA THR A 34 -1.44 7.75 20.47
C THR A 34 -2.57 6.75 20.18
N PRO A 35 -3.83 7.08 20.51
CA PRO A 35 -4.97 6.23 20.17
C PRO A 35 -5.03 5.94 18.65
N LEU A 36 -5.36 4.71 18.29
CA LEU A 36 -5.44 4.27 16.89
C LEU A 36 -6.35 5.16 16.04
N ILE A 37 -7.47 5.58 16.63
CA ILE A 37 -8.44 6.43 15.94
C ILE A 37 -7.85 7.78 15.54
N VAL A 38 -7.00 8.37 16.37
CA VAL A 38 -6.33 9.67 16.11
C VAL A 38 -5.36 9.53 14.94
N LEU A 39 -4.59 8.42 14.88
CA LEU A 39 -3.68 8.14 13.76
C LEU A 39 -4.45 8.00 12.44
N LEU A 40 -5.59 7.30 12.46
CA LEU A 40 -6.46 7.14 11.29
C LEU A 40 -7.08 8.48 10.85
N TYR A 41 -7.55 9.30 11.80
CA TYR A 41 -8.07 10.64 11.47
C TYR A 41 -6.99 11.51 10.83
N ALA A 42 -5.80 11.60 11.41
CA ALA A 42 -4.69 12.38 10.86
C ALA A 42 -4.38 11.93 9.42
N ARG A 43 -4.32 10.61 9.21
CA ARG A 43 -4.08 10.00 7.91
C ARG A 43 -5.13 10.40 6.87
N TYR A 44 -6.42 10.32 7.21
CA TYR A 44 -7.50 10.59 6.26
C TYR A 44 -7.83 12.08 6.10
N VAL A 45 -7.62 12.91 7.13
CA VAL A 45 -7.72 14.38 7.02
C VAL A 45 -6.70 14.88 6.00
N ALA A 46 -5.44 14.45 6.09
CA ALA A 46 -4.42 14.81 5.12
C ALA A 46 -4.76 14.28 3.72
N GLN A 47 -5.23 13.02 3.60
CA GLN A 47 -5.63 12.44 2.33
C GLN A 47 -6.81 13.15 1.67
N TRP A 48 -7.70 13.76 2.45
CA TRP A 48 -8.78 14.60 1.94
C TRP A 48 -8.30 16.00 1.56
N LEU A 49 -7.63 16.70 2.49
CA LEU A 49 -7.31 18.13 2.36
C LEU A 49 -6.12 18.39 1.42
N MET A 50 -5.08 17.57 1.47
CA MET A 50 -3.84 17.82 0.73
C MET A 50 -4.02 17.83 -0.80
N PRO A 51 -4.87 16.97 -1.43
CA PRO A 51 -5.12 17.05 -2.86
C PRO A 51 -6.04 18.20 -3.28
N LEU A 52 -6.82 18.81 -2.36
CA LEU A 52 -7.81 19.85 -2.68
C LEU A 52 -7.22 21.07 -3.40
N PRO A 53 -6.09 21.67 -2.97
CA PRO A 53 -5.50 22.80 -3.69
C PRO A 53 -5.20 22.45 -5.15
N VAL A 54 -4.65 21.25 -5.41
CA VAL A 54 -4.36 20.78 -6.77
C VAL A 54 -5.64 20.63 -7.58
N ILE A 55 -6.70 20.08 -6.99
CA ILE A 55 -8.02 19.93 -7.64
C ILE A 55 -8.59 21.29 -8.03
N LEU A 56 -8.58 22.24 -7.10
CA LEU A 56 -9.11 23.60 -7.30
C LEU A 56 -8.30 24.38 -8.35
N MET A 57 -6.96 24.36 -8.24
CA MET A 57 -6.08 25.10 -9.16
C MET A 57 -6.09 24.53 -10.58
N THR A 58 -6.29 23.22 -10.72
CA THR A 58 -6.30 22.56 -12.04
C THR A 58 -7.70 22.40 -12.64
N GLY A 59 -8.75 22.85 -11.94
CA GLY A 59 -10.15 22.75 -12.40
C GLY A 59 -10.65 21.31 -12.59
N ARG A 60 -10.05 20.34 -11.88
CA ARG A 60 -10.47 18.92 -11.97
C ARG A 60 -11.88 18.76 -11.40
N ARG A 61 -12.69 17.95 -12.08
CA ARG A 61 -14.07 17.74 -11.66
C ARG A 61 -14.20 16.49 -10.79
N ILE A 62 -14.81 16.63 -9.61
CA ILE A 62 -15.19 15.52 -8.73
C ILE A 62 -16.56 14.99 -9.18
N VAL A 63 -16.58 14.38 -10.37
CA VAL A 63 -17.80 13.76 -10.91
C VAL A 63 -17.56 12.26 -11.00
N MET A 64 -18.40 11.48 -10.33
CA MET A 64 -18.26 10.03 -10.28
C MET A 64 -19.57 9.33 -10.63
N SER A 65 -19.47 8.20 -11.32
CA SER A 65 -20.61 7.33 -11.58
C SER A 65 -21.05 6.59 -10.31
N ARG A 66 -22.28 6.09 -10.29
CA ARG A 66 -22.76 5.23 -9.18
C ARG A 66 -21.87 3.99 -8.98
N ARG A 67 -21.29 3.46 -10.06
CA ARG A 67 -20.34 2.35 -10.01
C ARG A 67 -19.07 2.75 -9.25
N VAL A 68 -18.47 3.88 -9.61
CA VAL A 68 -17.26 4.41 -8.95
C VAL A 68 -17.53 4.67 -7.47
N LEU A 69 -18.67 5.27 -7.12
CA LEU A 69 -19.05 5.53 -5.73
C LEU A 69 -19.14 4.23 -4.91
N ARG A 70 -19.81 3.19 -5.43
CA ARG A 70 -19.92 1.90 -4.74
C ARG A 70 -18.52 1.28 -4.48
N ILE A 71 -17.65 1.32 -5.49
CA ILE A 71 -16.27 0.82 -5.35
C ILE A 71 -15.50 1.65 -4.32
N LEU A 72 -15.65 2.98 -4.30
CA LEU A 72 -14.99 3.86 -3.32
C LEU A 72 -15.47 3.59 -1.88
N LEU A 73 -16.75 3.31 -1.67
CA LEU A 73 -17.28 2.94 -0.35
C LEU A 73 -16.67 1.62 0.15
N LEU A 74 -16.69 0.58 -0.68
CA LEU A 74 -16.05 -0.72 -0.33
C LEU A 74 -14.55 -0.57 -0.11
N ARG A 75 -13.88 0.20 -1.00
CA ARG A 75 -12.47 0.53 -0.89
C ARG A 75 -12.16 1.26 0.42
N GLY A 76 -13.05 2.14 0.87
CA GLY A 76 -12.91 2.86 2.15
C GLY A 76 -12.89 1.89 3.34
N LEU A 77 -13.83 0.94 3.41
CA LEU A 77 -13.85 -0.09 4.46
C LEU A 77 -12.56 -0.93 4.46
N VAL A 78 -12.15 -1.41 3.29
CA VAL A 78 -10.92 -2.21 3.14
C VAL A 78 -9.69 -1.40 3.56
N HIS A 79 -9.62 -0.10 3.18
CA HIS A 79 -8.52 0.78 3.51
C HIS A 79 -8.45 1.08 5.01
N ILE A 80 -9.58 1.39 5.65
CA ILE A 80 -9.64 1.60 7.11
C ILE A 80 -9.19 0.34 7.85
N GLY A 81 -9.73 -0.82 7.47
CA GLY A 81 -9.35 -2.10 8.08
C GLY A 81 -7.86 -2.42 7.92
N GLY A 82 -7.31 -2.20 6.72
CA GLY A 82 -5.89 -2.42 6.43
C GLY A 82 -4.96 -1.50 7.24
N LEU A 83 -5.24 -0.19 7.26
CA LEU A 83 -4.45 0.75 8.05
C LEU A 83 -4.60 0.51 9.57
N ALA A 84 -5.81 0.22 10.04
CA ALA A 84 -6.03 -0.09 11.44
C ALA A 84 -5.23 -1.32 11.88
N ALA A 85 -5.24 -2.39 11.07
CA ALA A 85 -4.45 -3.59 11.32
C ALA A 85 -2.94 -3.30 11.31
N MET A 86 -2.44 -2.50 10.35
CA MET A 86 -1.02 -2.16 10.26
C MET A 86 -0.57 -1.30 11.44
N PHE A 87 -1.33 -0.25 11.77
CA PHE A 87 -1.00 0.63 12.90
C PHE A 87 -1.07 -0.12 14.24
N ALA A 88 -2.01 -1.08 14.37
CA ALA A 88 -2.05 -1.97 15.52
C ALA A 88 -0.81 -2.89 15.55
N ALA A 89 -0.38 -3.44 14.41
CA ALA A 89 0.79 -4.30 14.34
C ALA A 89 2.08 -3.57 14.79
N PHE A 90 2.24 -2.28 14.49
CA PHE A 90 3.40 -1.48 14.90
C PHE A 90 3.56 -1.32 16.43
N ARG A 91 2.52 -1.63 17.21
CA ARG A 91 2.60 -1.65 18.68
C ARG A 91 3.31 -2.89 19.21
N PHE A 92 3.38 -3.96 18.41
CA PHE A 92 3.87 -5.27 18.82
C PHE A 92 5.11 -5.70 18.07
N LEU A 93 5.29 -5.24 16.82
CA LEU A 93 6.30 -5.72 15.90
C LEU A 93 7.31 -4.62 15.55
N PRO A 94 8.58 -4.98 15.29
CA PRO A 94 9.54 -4.13 14.59
C PRO A 94 8.97 -3.67 13.24
N LEU A 95 9.39 -2.46 12.78
CA LEU A 95 8.90 -1.90 11.52
C LEU A 95 9.18 -2.82 10.33
N ALA A 96 10.42 -3.31 10.25
CA ALA A 96 10.87 -4.18 9.16
C ALA A 96 10.08 -5.49 9.11
N ASP A 97 9.84 -6.12 10.27
CA ASP A 97 9.11 -7.39 10.37
C ASP A 97 7.64 -7.23 9.98
N ALA A 98 6.95 -6.20 10.52
CA ALA A 98 5.56 -5.94 10.20
C ALA A 98 5.36 -5.72 8.68
N ILE A 99 6.23 -4.92 8.06
CA ILE A 99 6.19 -4.68 6.62
C ILE A 99 6.54 -5.95 5.86
N ALA A 100 7.60 -6.67 6.23
CA ALA A 100 8.02 -7.87 5.54
C ALA A 100 6.98 -9.00 5.60
N ILE A 101 6.27 -9.17 6.72
CA ILE A 101 5.15 -10.12 6.82
C ILE A 101 4.00 -9.71 5.91
N ALA A 102 3.68 -8.40 5.84
CA ALA A 102 2.65 -7.91 4.92
C ALA A 102 2.99 -8.16 3.45
N PHE A 103 4.27 -8.38 3.12
CA PHE A 103 4.73 -8.63 1.74
C PHE A 103 4.32 -9.99 1.13
N VAL A 104 3.41 -10.71 1.77
CA VAL A 104 2.57 -11.72 1.10
C VAL A 104 1.62 -11.06 0.07
N PHE A 105 1.29 -9.76 0.24
CA PHE A 105 0.28 -9.10 -0.59
C PHE A 105 0.58 -9.06 -2.09
N PRO A 106 1.83 -8.96 -2.61
CA PRO A 106 2.08 -9.02 -4.04
C PRO A 106 1.70 -10.37 -4.66
N PHE A 107 1.84 -11.47 -3.91
CA PHE A 107 1.36 -12.79 -4.33
C PHE A 107 -0.17 -12.81 -4.41
N ILE A 108 -0.85 -12.32 -3.37
CA ILE A 108 -2.32 -12.21 -3.35
C ILE A 108 -2.80 -11.28 -4.47
N GLN A 109 -2.14 -10.15 -4.68
CA GLN A 109 -2.45 -9.20 -5.75
C GLN A 109 -2.33 -9.82 -7.15
N LEU A 110 -1.29 -10.63 -7.38
CA LEU A 110 -1.09 -11.35 -8.64
C LEU A 110 -2.24 -12.34 -8.89
N LEU A 111 -2.63 -13.09 -7.86
CA LEU A 111 -3.74 -14.04 -7.93
C LEU A 111 -5.08 -13.32 -8.20
N LEU A 112 -5.37 -12.27 -7.45
CA LEU A 112 -6.59 -11.48 -7.62
C LEU A 112 -6.65 -10.78 -8.99
N GLY A 113 -5.52 -10.26 -9.48
CA GLY A 113 -5.40 -9.66 -10.81
C GLY A 113 -5.74 -10.66 -11.91
N HIS A 114 -5.26 -11.89 -11.77
CA HIS A 114 -5.60 -12.98 -12.71
C HIS A 114 -7.09 -13.35 -12.64
N LEU A 115 -7.61 -13.62 -11.43
CA LEU A 115 -8.97 -14.13 -11.25
C LEU A 115 -10.06 -13.08 -11.56
N PHE A 116 -9.87 -11.84 -11.17
CA PHE A 116 -10.91 -10.80 -11.25
C PHE A 116 -10.74 -9.80 -12.39
N LEU A 117 -9.51 -9.59 -12.88
CA LEU A 117 -9.22 -8.65 -13.96
C LEU A 117 -8.84 -9.33 -15.26
N GLY A 118 -8.71 -10.68 -15.28
CA GLY A 118 -8.26 -11.44 -16.45
C GLY A 118 -6.82 -11.12 -16.87
N GLU A 119 -5.99 -10.57 -15.95
CA GLU A 119 -4.59 -10.23 -16.23
C GLU A 119 -3.78 -11.52 -16.44
N GLN A 120 -2.92 -11.54 -17.45
CA GLN A 120 -2.06 -12.69 -17.70
C GLN A 120 -0.92 -12.77 -16.69
N VAL A 121 -0.84 -13.92 -16.00
CA VAL A 121 0.22 -14.23 -15.05
C VAL A 121 1.26 -15.12 -15.73
N GLY A 122 2.44 -14.56 -15.99
CA GLY A 122 3.56 -15.36 -16.50
C GLY A 122 4.18 -16.22 -15.39
N MET A 123 4.64 -17.44 -15.75
CA MET A 123 5.29 -18.36 -14.78
C MET A 123 6.45 -17.71 -14.02
N ARG A 124 7.20 -16.80 -14.63
CA ARG A 124 8.30 -16.06 -13.99
C ARG A 124 7.81 -15.19 -12.82
N ARG A 125 6.66 -14.53 -12.97
CA ARG A 125 6.05 -13.70 -11.90
C ARG A 125 5.54 -14.60 -10.78
N LEU A 126 4.88 -15.70 -11.14
CA LEU A 126 4.37 -16.65 -10.17
C LEU A 126 5.51 -17.27 -9.35
N SER A 127 6.59 -17.75 -9.99
CA SER A 127 7.73 -18.31 -9.27
C SER A 127 8.42 -17.31 -8.35
N ALA A 128 8.62 -16.07 -8.80
CA ALA A 128 9.23 -15.04 -7.96
C ALA A 128 8.34 -14.68 -6.76
N CYS A 129 7.02 -14.54 -6.95
CA CYS A 129 6.11 -14.33 -5.84
C CYS A 129 6.08 -15.51 -4.87
N SER A 130 6.17 -16.75 -5.36
CA SER A 130 6.27 -17.94 -4.51
C SER A 130 7.56 -17.95 -3.68
N VAL A 131 8.70 -17.60 -4.28
CA VAL A 131 9.98 -17.46 -3.57
C VAL A 131 9.91 -16.33 -2.53
N GLY A 132 9.34 -15.19 -2.90
CA GLY A 132 9.10 -14.08 -1.95
C GLY A 132 8.19 -14.49 -0.79
N PHE A 133 7.13 -15.27 -1.05
CA PHE A 133 6.27 -15.83 -0.01
C PHE A 133 7.04 -16.75 0.95
N LEU A 134 7.89 -17.63 0.44
CA LEU A 134 8.76 -18.49 1.27
C LEU A 134 9.71 -17.64 2.12
N GLY A 135 10.29 -16.57 1.56
CA GLY A 135 11.07 -15.60 2.32
C GLY A 135 10.29 -14.97 3.45
N THR A 136 9.03 -14.58 3.19
CA THR A 136 8.14 -14.02 4.22
C THR A 136 7.85 -15.01 5.35
N LEU A 137 7.71 -16.31 5.07
CA LEU A 137 7.51 -17.33 6.10
C LEU A 137 8.70 -17.42 7.07
N LEU A 138 9.93 -17.20 6.59
CA LEU A 138 11.11 -17.15 7.45
C LEU A 138 11.10 -15.95 8.40
N ILE A 139 10.45 -14.86 8.00
CA ILE A 139 10.32 -13.65 8.83
C ILE A 139 9.20 -13.82 9.87
N ILE A 140 8.09 -14.45 9.49
CA ILE A 140 6.94 -14.68 10.39
C ILE A 140 7.30 -15.56 11.58
N GLN A 141 8.11 -16.58 11.37
CA GLN A 141 8.37 -17.61 12.38
C GLN A 141 8.96 -17.05 13.69
N PRO A 142 10.04 -16.23 13.69
CA PRO A 142 10.55 -15.62 14.93
C PRO A 142 9.51 -14.66 15.54
N SER A 143 8.90 -13.79 14.75
CA SER A 143 7.94 -12.81 15.25
C SER A 143 6.71 -13.46 15.90
N PHE A 144 6.23 -14.59 15.37
CA PHE A 144 5.14 -15.34 15.99
C PHE A 144 5.53 -15.98 17.32
N ALA A 145 6.76 -16.46 17.42
CA ALA A 145 7.29 -17.03 18.66
C ALA A 145 7.41 -15.99 19.79
N GLU A 146 7.72 -14.74 19.43
CA GLU A 146 7.90 -13.64 20.39
C GLU A 146 6.57 -13.01 20.83
N VAL A 147 5.69 -12.67 19.90
CA VAL A 147 4.49 -11.85 20.18
C VAL A 147 3.16 -12.58 20.01
N GLY A 148 3.15 -13.78 19.44
CA GLY A 148 1.95 -14.61 19.25
C GLY A 148 1.01 -14.08 18.17
N LEU A 149 -0.32 -14.11 18.44
CA LEU A 149 -1.36 -13.75 17.48
C LEU A 149 -1.21 -12.37 16.83
N PRO A 150 -0.72 -11.31 17.49
CA PRO A 150 -0.48 -10.03 16.83
C PRO A 150 0.45 -10.10 15.60
N ALA A 151 1.34 -11.08 15.50
CA ALA A 151 2.17 -11.32 14.33
C ALA A 151 1.37 -11.66 13.05
N LEU A 152 0.09 -12.02 13.19
CA LEU A 152 -0.80 -12.30 12.07
C LEU A 152 -1.52 -11.06 11.54
N LEU A 153 -1.48 -9.92 12.25
CA LEU A 153 -2.09 -8.67 11.79
C LEU A 153 -1.58 -8.24 10.42
N PRO A 154 -0.28 -8.29 10.11
CA PRO A 154 0.22 -7.94 8.78
C PRO A 154 -0.26 -8.87 7.66
N LEU A 155 -0.65 -10.12 7.95
CA LEU A 155 -1.28 -10.99 6.95
C LEU A 155 -2.67 -10.50 6.57
N LEU A 156 -3.44 -10.01 7.55
CA LEU A 156 -4.70 -9.33 7.28
C LEU A 156 -4.49 -8.06 6.44
N VAL A 157 -3.45 -7.28 6.76
CA VAL A 157 -3.03 -6.13 5.94
C VAL A 157 -2.75 -6.55 4.51
N ALA A 158 -2.01 -7.64 4.31
CA ALA A 158 -1.68 -8.16 2.97
C ALA A 158 -2.92 -8.43 2.13
N LEU A 159 -3.92 -9.10 2.71
CA LEU A 159 -5.20 -9.37 2.02
C LEU A 159 -5.95 -8.08 1.71
N LEU A 160 -6.13 -7.21 2.71
CA LEU A 160 -6.89 -5.96 2.55
C LEU A 160 -6.20 -5.00 1.57
N PHE A 161 -4.86 -4.94 1.59
CA PHE A 161 -4.12 -4.09 0.66
C PHE A 161 -4.17 -4.63 -0.78
N ALA A 162 -4.10 -5.93 -0.98
CA ALA A 162 -4.29 -6.54 -2.30
C ALA A 162 -5.68 -6.24 -2.87
N LEU A 163 -6.72 -6.31 -2.05
CA LEU A 163 -8.09 -5.91 -2.43
C LEU A 163 -8.18 -4.41 -2.73
N LEU A 164 -7.50 -3.56 -1.95
CA LEU A 164 -7.43 -2.11 -2.18
C LEU A 164 -6.84 -1.79 -3.54
N VAL A 165 -5.72 -2.43 -3.89
CA VAL A 165 -5.05 -2.24 -5.20
C VAL A 165 -5.94 -2.72 -6.34
N LEU A 166 -6.58 -3.89 -6.19
CA LEU A 166 -7.53 -4.43 -7.16
C LEU A 166 -8.69 -3.47 -7.43
N MET A 167 -9.35 -2.97 -6.38
CA MET A 167 -10.45 -2.01 -6.47
C MET A 167 -9.99 -0.68 -7.09
N THR A 168 -8.80 -0.21 -6.71
CA THR A 168 -8.21 1.00 -7.29
C THR A 168 -7.97 0.84 -8.78
N ARG A 169 -7.42 -0.30 -9.22
CA ARG A 169 -7.18 -0.59 -10.65
C ARG A 169 -8.47 -0.56 -11.48
N GLN A 170 -9.59 -1.04 -10.93
CA GLN A 170 -10.87 -1.06 -11.62
C GLN A 170 -11.39 0.33 -12.00
N ILE A 171 -11.07 1.36 -11.20
CA ILE A 171 -11.59 2.73 -11.37
C ILE A 171 -10.50 3.75 -11.74
N ALA A 172 -9.21 3.40 -11.66
CA ALA A 172 -8.11 4.34 -11.87
C ALA A 172 -8.06 4.94 -13.29
N LYS A 173 -8.64 4.26 -14.30
CA LYS A 173 -8.73 4.78 -15.67
C LYS A 173 -9.96 5.68 -15.90
N GLU A 174 -11.01 5.50 -15.08
CA GLU A 174 -12.28 6.23 -15.19
C GLU A 174 -12.29 7.51 -14.35
N TYR A 175 -11.63 7.48 -13.20
CA TYR A 175 -11.65 8.56 -12.22
C TYR A 175 -10.24 9.13 -12.00
N ASP A 176 -10.14 10.45 -11.88
CA ASP A 176 -8.83 11.12 -11.72
C ASP A 176 -8.15 10.69 -10.41
N PRO A 177 -6.85 10.31 -10.41
CA PRO A 177 -6.15 9.82 -9.23
C PRO A 177 -6.12 10.80 -8.06
N VAL A 178 -6.00 12.10 -8.31
CA VAL A 178 -5.97 13.12 -7.26
C VAL A 178 -7.35 13.30 -6.65
N CYS A 179 -8.40 13.36 -7.50
CA CYS A 179 -9.78 13.38 -7.05
C CYS A 179 -10.15 12.10 -6.30
N LEU A 180 -9.65 10.94 -6.75
CA LEU A 180 -9.86 9.65 -6.10
C LEU A 180 -9.33 9.66 -4.66
N GLN A 181 -8.11 10.16 -4.44
CA GLN A 181 -7.53 10.19 -3.10
C GLN A 181 -8.29 11.16 -2.18
N SER A 182 -8.60 12.36 -2.64
CA SER A 182 -9.38 13.33 -1.85
C SER A 182 -10.75 12.76 -1.47
N THR A 183 -11.49 12.23 -2.44
CA THR A 183 -12.83 11.65 -2.19
C THR A 183 -12.76 10.43 -1.26
N SER A 184 -11.73 9.56 -1.44
CA SER A 184 -11.52 8.41 -0.53
C SER A 184 -11.23 8.86 0.90
N GLY A 185 -10.40 9.91 1.08
CA GLY A 185 -10.12 10.47 2.39
C GLY A 185 -11.38 10.93 3.08
N LEU A 186 -12.23 11.70 2.38
CA LEU A 186 -13.51 12.17 2.90
C LEU A 186 -14.47 11.01 3.25
N ILE A 187 -14.59 10.01 2.38
CA ILE A 187 -15.43 8.82 2.62
C ILE A 187 -14.94 8.08 3.88
N CYS A 188 -13.63 7.87 4.02
CA CYS A 188 -13.07 7.21 5.20
C CYS A 188 -13.31 8.02 6.48
N LEU A 189 -13.20 9.35 6.45
CA LEU A 189 -13.52 10.21 7.58
C LEU A 189 -14.98 10.08 8.00
N VAL A 190 -15.91 10.12 7.04
CA VAL A 190 -17.35 9.93 7.32
C VAL A 190 -17.61 8.56 7.93
N MET A 191 -17.00 7.50 7.39
CA MET A 191 -17.14 6.13 7.91
C MET A 191 -16.58 6.00 9.34
N LEU A 192 -15.39 6.56 9.59
CA LEU A 192 -14.78 6.55 10.94
C LEU A 192 -15.63 7.33 11.94
N THR A 193 -16.16 8.49 11.55
CA THR A 193 -17.04 9.29 12.40
C THR A 193 -18.33 8.54 12.71
N ALA A 194 -18.95 7.93 11.70
CA ALA A 194 -20.16 7.12 11.88
C ALA A 194 -19.90 5.91 12.81
N ALA A 195 -18.76 5.23 12.63
CA ALA A 195 -18.34 4.13 13.50
C ALA A 195 -18.06 4.62 14.94
N GLY A 196 -17.42 5.78 15.12
CA GLY A 196 -17.17 6.39 16.43
C GLY A 196 -18.45 6.72 17.17
N ILE A 197 -19.46 7.30 16.49
CA ILE A 197 -20.77 7.59 17.06
C ILE A 197 -21.54 6.30 17.40
N GLY A 198 -21.52 5.30 16.50
CA GLY A 198 -22.30 4.07 16.70
C GLY A 198 -21.69 3.09 17.70
N LEU A 199 -20.37 3.03 17.79
CA LEU A 199 -19.63 2.03 18.60
C LEU A 199 -18.89 2.63 19.79
N GLY A 200 -18.81 3.96 19.91
CA GLY A 200 -18.04 4.65 20.96
C GLY A 200 -18.44 4.28 22.39
N ASN A 201 -19.69 3.85 22.60
CA ASN A 201 -20.19 3.46 23.91
C ASN A 201 -20.07 1.95 24.20
N THR A 202 -19.58 1.15 23.25
CA THR A 202 -19.54 -0.32 23.41
C THR A 202 -18.27 -0.82 24.10
N GLY A 203 -17.24 0.01 24.25
CA GLY A 203 -15.94 -0.39 24.82
C GLY A 203 -15.16 -1.39 23.99
N ILE A 204 -15.67 -1.80 22.80
CA ILE A 204 -15.05 -2.83 21.94
C ILE A 204 -13.76 -2.28 21.26
N PHE A 205 -13.72 -0.96 21.02
CA PHE A 205 -12.56 -0.30 20.45
C PHE A 205 -12.24 0.97 21.24
N ASP A 206 -10.94 1.31 21.37
CA ASP A 206 -10.50 2.59 21.90
C ASP A 206 -10.74 3.69 20.83
N LEU A 207 -12.04 4.05 20.68
CA LEU A 207 -12.54 5.05 19.75
C LEU A 207 -12.60 6.46 20.39
N GLN A 208 -11.99 6.63 21.57
CA GLN A 208 -11.95 7.93 22.21
C GLN A 208 -11.04 8.88 21.46
N LEU A 209 -11.63 9.92 20.88
CA LEU A 209 -10.92 11.05 20.28
C LEU A 209 -10.33 11.91 21.40
N THR A 210 -9.14 11.55 21.86
CA THR A 210 -8.35 12.40 22.75
C THR A 210 -7.41 13.25 21.91
N LEU A 211 -7.28 14.53 22.26
CA LEU A 211 -6.31 15.39 21.58
C LEU A 211 -4.90 14.86 21.87
N PRO A 212 -4.09 14.63 20.83
CA PRO A 212 -2.73 14.17 21.01
C PRO A 212 -1.88 15.25 21.68
N PRO A 213 -0.81 14.87 22.41
CA PRO A 213 0.17 15.81 22.94
C PRO A 213 0.70 16.75 21.84
N ALA A 214 0.99 18.00 22.21
CA ALA A 214 1.42 19.02 21.24
C ALA A 214 2.67 18.61 20.44
N GLU A 215 3.57 17.84 21.05
CA GLU A 215 4.78 17.29 20.44
C GLU A 215 4.51 16.33 19.29
N ASN A 216 3.37 15.62 19.27
CA ASN A 216 3.02 14.63 18.27
C ASN A 216 2.38 15.22 17.00
N TRP A 217 1.98 16.50 17.00
CA TRP A 217 1.31 17.11 15.85
C TRP A 217 2.18 17.10 14.58
N GLY A 218 3.49 17.39 14.71
CA GLY A 218 4.43 17.33 13.60
C GLY A 218 4.47 15.93 12.96
N THR A 219 4.52 14.90 13.79
CA THR A 219 4.53 13.49 13.33
C THR A 219 3.20 13.10 12.67
N LEU A 220 2.05 13.54 13.21
CA LEU A 220 0.75 13.32 12.59
C LEU A 220 0.64 13.95 11.19
N VAL A 221 1.21 15.16 11.02
CA VAL A 221 1.30 15.80 9.70
C VAL A 221 2.16 14.97 8.74
N LEU A 222 3.32 14.47 9.19
CA LEU A 222 4.20 13.63 8.37
C LEU A 222 3.52 12.30 7.96
N ILE A 223 2.80 11.65 8.88
CA ILE A 223 1.99 10.44 8.59
C ILE A 223 1.00 10.72 7.46
N GLY A 224 0.25 11.81 7.58
CA GLY A 224 -0.73 12.22 6.58
C GLY A 224 -0.08 12.59 5.25
N PHE A 225 1.00 13.36 5.29
CA PHE A 225 1.72 13.84 4.11
C PHE A 225 2.32 12.70 3.29
N PHE A 226 3.21 11.92 3.88
CA PHE A 226 3.86 10.82 3.18
C PHE A 226 2.86 9.75 2.75
N GLY A 227 1.91 9.41 3.62
CA GLY A 227 0.90 8.44 3.26
C GLY A 227 -0.01 8.90 2.12
N THR A 228 -0.34 10.21 2.01
CA THR A 228 -1.11 10.74 0.88
C THR A 228 -0.32 10.69 -0.41
N LEU A 229 0.96 11.09 -0.38
CA LEU A 229 1.87 10.98 -1.53
C LEU A 229 2.02 9.54 -2.00
N ALA A 230 2.21 8.59 -1.08
CA ALA A 230 2.29 7.17 -1.39
C ALA A 230 1.05 6.69 -2.14
N HIS A 231 -0.14 6.95 -1.61
CA HIS A 231 -1.37 6.48 -2.26
C HIS A 231 -1.72 7.20 -3.56
N ILE A 232 -1.34 8.47 -3.73
CA ILE A 232 -1.41 9.16 -5.03
C ILE A 232 -0.49 8.45 -6.03
N ALA A 233 0.76 8.19 -5.65
CA ALA A 233 1.73 7.50 -6.48
C ALA A 233 1.23 6.10 -6.87
N MET A 234 0.75 5.30 -5.91
CA MET A 234 0.15 3.99 -6.17
C MET A 234 -1.02 4.08 -7.17
N THR A 235 -1.91 5.07 -7.02
CA THR A 235 -3.07 5.22 -7.91
C THR A 235 -2.64 5.55 -9.34
N TYR A 236 -1.63 6.40 -9.52
CA TYR A 236 -1.02 6.63 -10.82
C TYR A 236 -0.32 5.39 -11.36
N ALA A 237 0.38 4.64 -10.52
CA ALA A 237 1.03 3.39 -10.92
C ALA A 237 0.03 2.41 -11.54
N VAL A 238 -1.06 2.10 -10.82
CA VAL A 238 -2.09 1.16 -11.30
C VAL A 238 -2.94 1.74 -12.45
N ARG A 239 -2.94 3.05 -12.66
CA ARG A 239 -3.56 3.69 -13.82
C ARG A 239 -2.78 3.40 -15.10
N PHE A 240 -1.44 3.40 -15.04
CA PHE A 240 -0.55 3.30 -16.19
C PHE A 240 -0.02 1.89 -16.45
N ALA A 241 -0.04 1.00 -15.44
CA ALA A 241 0.45 -0.36 -15.58
C ALA A 241 -0.49 -1.39 -14.94
N PRO A 242 -0.54 -2.64 -15.47
CA PRO A 242 -1.24 -3.75 -14.85
C PRO A 242 -0.73 -4.05 -13.43
N SER A 243 -1.63 -4.49 -12.56
CA SER A 243 -1.28 -4.88 -11.17
C SER A 243 -0.22 -5.97 -11.13
N THR A 244 -0.29 -6.91 -12.07
CA THR A 244 0.67 -8.02 -12.23
C THR A 244 2.08 -7.56 -12.61
N THR A 245 2.22 -6.43 -13.30
CA THR A 245 3.54 -5.84 -13.60
C THR A 245 4.10 -5.09 -12.39
N LEU A 246 3.23 -4.48 -11.59
CA LEU A 246 3.63 -3.66 -10.45
C LEU A 246 3.96 -4.47 -9.20
N ALA A 247 3.32 -5.64 -9.02
CA ALA A 247 3.47 -6.47 -7.83
C ALA A 247 4.94 -6.77 -7.46
N PRO A 248 5.82 -7.19 -8.39
CA PRO A 248 7.22 -7.46 -8.04
C PRO A 248 8.02 -6.20 -7.66
N MET A 249 7.63 -5.02 -8.17
CA MET A 249 8.34 -3.76 -7.90
C MET A 249 8.17 -3.34 -6.43
N GLN A 250 7.09 -3.76 -5.79
CA GLN A 250 6.78 -3.40 -4.41
C GLN A 250 7.78 -3.99 -3.42
N TYR A 251 8.48 -5.08 -3.76
CA TYR A 251 9.52 -5.63 -2.88
C TYR A 251 10.69 -4.67 -2.61
N VAL A 252 10.86 -3.60 -3.40
CA VAL A 252 11.81 -2.51 -3.13
C VAL A 252 11.47 -1.76 -1.84
N GLU A 253 10.24 -1.82 -1.36
CA GLU A 253 9.82 -1.21 -0.11
C GLU A 253 10.52 -1.82 1.11
N ILE A 254 10.80 -3.14 1.09
CA ILE A 254 11.41 -3.85 2.23
C ILE A 254 12.80 -3.29 2.62
N PRO A 255 13.77 -3.14 1.70
CA PRO A 255 15.07 -2.53 2.06
C PRO A 255 14.92 -1.12 2.61
N ILE A 256 13.97 -0.33 2.09
CA ILE A 256 13.72 1.03 2.57
C ILE A 256 13.15 0.99 4.00
N ALA A 257 12.18 0.10 4.25
CA ALA A 257 11.61 -0.10 5.58
C ALA A 257 12.65 -0.60 6.59
N THR A 258 13.50 -1.54 6.18
CA THR A 258 14.61 -2.06 7.02
C THR A 258 15.59 -0.95 7.35
N PHE A 259 15.98 -0.13 6.38
CA PHE A 259 16.86 1.03 6.61
C PHE A 259 16.23 2.04 7.58
N LEU A 260 14.96 2.37 7.42
CA LEU A 260 14.24 3.28 8.33
C LEU A 260 14.07 2.66 9.73
N GLY A 261 13.81 1.35 9.82
CA GLY A 261 13.75 0.61 11.07
C GLY A 261 15.07 0.70 11.86
N TRP A 262 16.18 0.49 11.16
CA TRP A 262 17.50 0.67 11.75
C TRP A 262 17.79 2.13 12.15
N LEU A 263 17.47 3.08 11.26
CA LEU A 263 17.79 4.49 11.47
C LEU A 263 17.03 5.10 12.65
N PHE A 264 15.74 4.81 12.81
CA PHE A 264 14.88 5.45 13.80
C PHE A 264 14.67 4.63 15.08
N PHE A 265 14.75 3.29 14.98
CA PHE A 265 14.42 2.42 16.11
C PHE A 265 15.58 1.54 16.55
N HIS A 266 16.71 1.56 15.79
CA HIS A 266 17.84 0.64 15.97
C HIS A 266 17.44 -0.84 15.88
N ASP A 267 16.31 -1.12 15.23
CA ASP A 267 15.79 -2.46 15.02
C ASP A 267 16.47 -3.05 13.77
N LEU A 268 17.36 -4.01 13.95
CA LEU A 268 17.89 -4.82 12.86
C LEU A 268 17.20 -6.19 12.88
N PRO A 269 16.80 -6.72 11.71
CA PRO A 269 16.22 -8.05 11.65
C PRO A 269 17.23 -9.09 12.14
N ASP A 270 16.73 -10.11 12.86
CA ASP A 270 17.56 -11.25 13.28
C ASP A 270 18.08 -12.04 12.06
N GLY A 271 18.94 -13.06 12.30
CA GLY A 271 19.55 -13.80 11.20
C GLY A 271 18.54 -14.50 10.28
N MET A 272 17.43 -15.00 10.81
CA MET A 272 16.39 -15.69 10.05
C MET A 272 15.52 -14.69 9.29
N ALA A 273 15.12 -13.59 9.92
CA ALA A 273 14.38 -12.50 9.27
C ALA A 273 15.24 -11.83 8.19
N ALA A 274 16.54 -11.59 8.44
CA ALA A 274 17.46 -11.05 7.44
C ALA A 274 17.57 -11.96 6.21
N ALA A 275 17.68 -13.28 6.39
CA ALA A 275 17.69 -14.24 5.30
C ALA A 275 16.37 -14.20 4.51
N GLY A 276 15.22 -14.13 5.19
CA GLY A 276 13.90 -13.98 4.57
C GLY A 276 13.79 -12.71 3.76
N ILE A 277 14.24 -11.57 4.28
CA ILE A 277 14.28 -10.27 3.59
C ILE A 277 15.13 -10.37 2.31
N LEU A 278 16.34 -10.94 2.41
CA LEU A 278 17.23 -11.11 1.25
C LEU A 278 16.60 -11.97 0.16
N ILE A 279 15.95 -13.08 0.53
CA ILE A 279 15.23 -13.95 -0.43
C ILE A 279 14.11 -13.18 -1.11
N THR A 280 13.29 -12.48 -0.33
CA THR A 280 12.14 -11.73 -0.83
C THR A 280 12.54 -10.60 -1.78
N VAL A 281 13.54 -9.81 -1.40
CA VAL A 281 14.10 -8.73 -2.25
C VAL A 281 14.72 -9.28 -3.52
N SER A 282 15.51 -10.36 -3.42
CA SER A 282 16.15 -11.01 -4.57
C SER A 282 15.11 -11.53 -5.57
N ALA A 283 14.03 -12.13 -5.08
CA ALA A 283 12.92 -12.58 -5.91
C ALA A 283 12.25 -11.42 -6.67
N GLY A 284 11.99 -10.29 -6.00
CA GLY A 284 11.43 -9.08 -6.62
C GLY A 284 12.35 -8.51 -7.69
N LEU A 285 13.63 -8.33 -7.39
CA LEU A 285 14.63 -7.81 -8.33
C LEU A 285 14.82 -8.72 -9.55
N ALA A 286 14.77 -10.04 -9.37
CA ALA A 286 14.85 -11.00 -10.46
C ALA A 286 13.71 -10.82 -11.48
N VAL A 287 12.48 -10.57 -11.02
CA VAL A 287 11.35 -10.29 -11.92
C VAL A 287 11.56 -9.00 -12.70
N ILE A 288 12.03 -7.93 -12.05
CA ILE A 288 12.34 -6.65 -12.70
C ILE A 288 13.34 -6.89 -13.85
N TYR A 289 14.40 -7.61 -13.55
CA TYR A 289 15.45 -7.92 -14.52
C TYR A 289 14.89 -8.75 -15.71
N PHE A 290 14.12 -9.80 -15.45
CA PHE A 290 13.55 -10.64 -16.50
C PHE A 290 12.52 -9.92 -17.36
N GLU A 291 11.71 -9.04 -16.79
CA GLU A 291 10.75 -8.24 -17.57
C GLU A 291 11.45 -7.20 -18.44
N HIS A 292 12.49 -6.55 -17.93
CA HIS A 292 13.29 -5.62 -18.71
C HIS A 292 13.95 -6.32 -19.89
N SER A 293 14.52 -7.51 -19.67
CA SER A 293 15.17 -8.31 -20.72
C SER A 293 14.17 -8.81 -21.77
N ALA A 294 12.97 -9.23 -21.35
CA ALA A 294 11.92 -9.69 -22.26
C ALA A 294 11.36 -8.56 -23.15
N ASN A 295 11.26 -7.35 -22.61
CA ASN A 295 10.82 -6.17 -23.38
C ASN A 295 11.86 -5.73 -24.43
N ARG A 296 13.15 -5.90 -24.16
CA ARG A 296 14.23 -5.64 -25.13
C ARG A 296 14.26 -6.67 -26.24
N ALA A 297 13.87 -7.90 -25.98
CA ALA A 297 13.88 -9.01 -26.96
C ALA A 297 12.65 -9.02 -27.89
N ARG A 298 11.62 -8.17 -27.67
CA ARG A 298 10.48 -8.04 -28.60
C ARG A 298 10.89 -7.13 -29.76
N PRO A 299 10.99 -7.65 -31.02
CA PRO A 299 11.23 -6.81 -32.19
C PRO A 299 10.08 -5.81 -32.34
N ASP A 300 10.41 -4.59 -32.72
CA ASP A 300 9.44 -3.54 -33.01
C ASP A 300 8.63 -3.94 -34.26
N THR A 301 7.48 -4.58 -34.05
CA THR A 301 6.57 -5.00 -35.14
C THR A 301 5.88 -3.81 -35.83
N ARG A 302 6.31 -2.56 -35.54
CA ARG A 302 5.79 -1.34 -36.17
C ARG A 302 6.45 -0.96 -37.48
N SER A 303 7.47 -1.71 -37.94
CA SER A 303 8.23 -1.38 -39.17
C SER A 303 7.82 -2.24 -40.40
N LYS A 304 6.64 -2.86 -40.47
CA LYS A 304 6.13 -3.35 -41.75
C LYS A 304 5.32 -2.22 -42.41
N PRO A 305 5.81 -1.63 -43.53
CA PRO A 305 4.99 -0.77 -44.37
C PRO A 305 3.79 -1.57 -44.91
N PRO A 306 2.62 -0.94 -45.16
CA PRO A 306 1.50 -1.61 -45.78
C PRO A 306 1.96 -2.16 -47.13
N ALA A 307 1.68 -3.45 -47.37
CA ALA A 307 1.89 -4.07 -48.68
C ALA A 307 1.03 -3.31 -49.71
N ALA A 308 1.69 -2.86 -50.77
CA ALA A 308 1.10 -2.17 -51.92
C ALA A 308 0.16 -3.05 -52.72
#